data_06d2d124c747858ded94437669d7f6d9
#
_entry.id   06d2d124c747858ded94437669d7f6d9
#
_cell.length_a   1.000
_cell.length_b   1.000
_cell.length_c   1.000
_cell.angle_alpha   90.00
_cell.angle_beta   90.00
_cell.angle_gamma   90.00
#
_symmetry.space_group_name_H-M   'P 1'
#
loop_
_entity.id
_entity.type
_entity.pdbx_description
1 polymer ?
#
loop_
_entity_poly.entity_id
_entity_poly.type
_entity_poly.pdbx_seq_one_letter_code
_entity_poly.pdbx_strand_id
1 'polypeptide(L)' 'MTDEHTPTLHEIAADRDGWLRHAGAHYRQVAHWLRGVAARCRLPNTQRELLDLACRYERRAKHAER' A
#
# COMPACT_ATOMS: atom_id res chain seq x y z
N MET A 1 22.29 22.15 2.45
CA MET A 1 21.59 21.97 3.70
C MET A 1 20.13 21.65 3.43
N THR A 2 19.74 20.46 3.75
CA THR A 2 18.37 20.03 3.50
C THR A 2 17.49 20.50 4.63
N ASP A 3 16.53 21.33 4.30
CA ASP A 3 15.47 21.68 5.24
C ASP A 3 14.56 20.48 5.38
N GLU A 4 14.90 19.63 6.31
CA GLU A 4 13.99 18.55 6.66
C GLU A 4 12.87 19.15 7.50
N HIS A 5 11.77 19.45 6.82
CA HIS A 5 10.59 19.88 7.51
C HIS A 5 10.01 18.70 8.28
N THR A 6 10.13 18.74 9.59
CA THR A 6 9.47 17.75 10.44
C THR A 6 8.06 18.22 10.71
N PRO A 7 7.02 17.51 10.25
CA PRO A 7 5.65 17.96 10.48
C PRO A 7 5.31 17.91 11.96
N THR A 8 4.58 18.91 12.41
CA THR A 8 4.08 18.96 13.78
C THR A 8 2.90 17.99 13.93
N LEU A 9 2.57 17.65 15.19
CA LEU A 9 1.41 16.80 15.46
C LEU A 9 0.13 17.40 14.91
N HIS A 10 0.02 18.72 14.91
CA HIS A 10 -1.13 19.42 14.36
C HIS A 10 -1.23 19.23 12.84
N GLU A 11 -0.11 19.34 12.13
CA GLU A 11 -0.06 19.12 10.69
C GLU A 11 -0.39 17.67 10.34
N ILE A 12 0.12 16.72 11.12
CA ILE A 12 -0.17 15.31 10.92
C ILE A 12 -1.66 15.03 11.08
N ALA A 13 -2.29 15.61 12.09
CA ALA A 13 -3.72 15.43 12.33
C ALA A 13 -4.55 16.04 11.20
N ALA A 14 -4.17 17.23 10.72
CA ALA A 14 -4.88 17.90 9.64
C ALA A 14 -4.77 17.16 8.32
N ASP A 15 -3.64 16.47 8.09
CA ASP A 15 -3.35 15.76 6.85
C ASP A 15 -3.76 14.28 6.89
N ARG A 16 -4.34 13.84 7.97
CA ARG A 16 -4.68 12.45 8.20
C ARG A 16 -5.53 11.85 7.10
N ASP A 17 -6.56 12.56 6.67
CA ASP A 17 -7.48 12.06 5.63
C ASP A 17 -6.79 11.98 4.28
N GLY A 18 -5.94 12.95 3.97
CA GLY A 18 -5.13 12.94 2.75
C GLY A 18 -4.17 11.77 2.75
N TRP A 19 -3.50 11.52 3.88
CA TRP A 19 -2.58 10.40 4.02
C TRP A 19 -3.29 9.06 3.83
N LEU A 20 -4.48 8.88 4.37
CA LEU A 20 -5.25 7.64 4.23
C LEU A 20 -5.61 7.37 2.77
N ARG A 21 -5.96 8.40 2.01
CA ARG A 21 -6.24 8.25 0.58
C ARG A 21 -5.00 7.83 -0.19
N HIS A 22 -3.85 8.44 0.12
CA HIS A 22 -2.58 8.08 -0.48
C HIS A 22 -2.17 6.66 -0.09
N ALA A 23 -2.42 6.26 1.15
CA ALA A 23 -2.14 4.91 1.61
C ALA A 23 -2.96 3.87 0.83
N GLY A 24 -4.24 4.18 0.57
CA GLY A 24 -5.10 3.31 -0.24
C GLY A 24 -4.56 3.12 -1.64
N ALA A 25 -4.17 4.20 -2.31
CA ALA A 25 -3.56 4.15 -3.64
C ALA A 25 -2.26 3.36 -3.62
N HIS A 26 -1.44 3.57 -2.60
CA HIS A 26 -0.18 2.84 -2.44
C HIS A 26 -0.42 1.34 -2.28
N TYR A 27 -1.37 0.94 -1.45
CA TYR A 27 -1.69 -0.46 -1.25
C TYR A 27 -2.18 -1.12 -2.54
N ARG A 28 -2.96 -0.41 -3.35
CA ARG A 28 -3.40 -0.94 -4.64
C ARG A 28 -2.24 -1.12 -5.61
N GLN A 29 -1.29 -0.18 -5.63
CA GLN A 29 -0.10 -0.31 -6.45
C GLN A 29 0.74 -1.50 -6.03
N VAL A 30 0.93 -1.72 -4.74
CA VAL A 30 1.67 -2.87 -4.23
C VAL A 30 0.96 -4.16 -4.60
N ALA A 31 -0.36 -4.23 -4.45
CA ALA A 31 -1.14 -5.41 -4.84
C ALA A 31 -1.00 -5.70 -6.34
N HIS A 32 -1.06 -4.68 -7.17
CA HIS A 32 -0.89 -4.82 -8.61
C HIS A 32 0.50 -5.36 -8.95
N TRP A 33 1.53 -4.81 -8.32
CA TRP A 33 2.90 -5.27 -8.49
C TRP A 33 3.06 -6.73 -8.07
N LEU A 34 2.49 -7.09 -6.92
CA LEU A 34 2.53 -8.48 -6.43
C LEU A 34 1.86 -9.44 -7.39
N ARG A 35 0.75 -9.06 -8.00
CA ARG A 35 0.07 -9.90 -9.01
C ARG A 35 0.95 -10.08 -10.26
N GLY A 36 1.65 -9.03 -10.66
CA GLY A 36 2.59 -9.12 -11.77
C GLY A 36 3.75 -10.06 -11.48
N VAL A 37 4.32 -9.99 -10.29
CA VAL A 37 5.38 -10.90 -9.85
C VAL A 37 4.85 -12.34 -9.77
N ALA A 38 3.65 -12.53 -9.22
CA ALA A 38 3.02 -13.85 -9.14
C ALA A 38 2.81 -14.46 -10.51
N ALA A 39 2.41 -13.67 -11.49
CA ALA A 39 2.20 -14.16 -12.86
C ALA A 39 3.49 -14.68 -13.50
N ARG A 40 4.63 -14.15 -13.08
CA ARG A 40 5.96 -14.57 -13.56
C ARG A 40 6.57 -15.68 -12.72
N CYS A 41 5.98 -15.97 -11.58
CA CYS A 41 6.53 -16.95 -10.65
C CYS A 41 6.21 -18.37 -11.12
N ARG A 42 7.23 -19.20 -11.21
CA ARG A 42 7.08 -20.59 -11.63
C ARG A 42 6.88 -21.56 -10.47
N LEU A 43 7.03 -21.06 -9.24
CA LEU A 43 6.89 -21.88 -8.04
C LEU A 43 5.45 -21.76 -7.53
N PRO A 44 4.66 -22.85 -7.58
CA PRO A 44 3.23 -22.77 -7.25
C PRO A 44 2.95 -22.25 -5.84
N ASN A 45 3.72 -22.68 -4.86
CA ASN A 45 3.52 -22.25 -3.48
C ASN A 45 3.85 -20.77 -3.31
N THR A 46 4.94 -20.32 -3.88
CA THR A 46 5.34 -18.91 -3.83
C THR A 46 4.33 -18.04 -4.57
N GLN A 47 3.86 -18.49 -5.73
CA GLN A 47 2.82 -17.79 -6.47
C GLN A 47 1.56 -17.60 -5.64
N ARG A 48 1.13 -18.64 -4.94
CA ARG A 48 -0.05 -18.57 -4.07
C ARG A 48 0.16 -17.58 -2.92
N GLU A 49 1.33 -17.60 -2.30
CA GLU A 49 1.66 -16.67 -1.22
C GLU A 49 1.64 -15.23 -1.71
N LEU A 50 2.16 -14.96 -2.89
CA LEU A 50 2.16 -13.63 -3.49
C LEU A 50 0.72 -13.15 -3.78
N LEU A 51 -0.13 -14.03 -4.29
CA LEU A 51 -1.52 -13.71 -4.55
C LEU A 51 -2.30 -13.45 -3.25
N ASP A 52 -2.05 -14.24 -2.22
CA ASP A 52 -2.65 -14.02 -0.90
C ASP A 52 -2.23 -12.65 -0.33
N LEU A 53 -0.97 -12.32 -0.47
CA LEU A 53 -0.46 -11.04 -0.01
C LEU A 53 -1.09 -9.88 -0.79
N ALA A 54 -1.25 -10.04 -2.10
CA ALA A 54 -1.93 -9.04 -2.92
C ALA A 54 -3.37 -8.81 -2.44
N CYS A 55 -4.09 -9.87 -2.11
CA CYS A 55 -5.45 -9.77 -1.56
C CYS A 55 -5.48 -9.00 -0.25
N ARG A 56 -4.50 -9.23 0.63
CA ARG A 56 -4.40 -8.50 1.89
C ARG A 56 -4.19 -7.01 1.67
N TYR A 57 -3.35 -6.63 0.73
CA TYR A 57 -3.13 -5.22 0.40
C TYR A 57 -4.37 -4.59 -0.22
N GLU A 58 -5.10 -5.32 -1.05
CA GLU A 58 -6.36 -4.83 -1.61
C GLU A 58 -7.41 -4.57 -0.53
N ARG A 59 -7.48 -5.43 0.49
CA ARG A 59 -8.37 -5.22 1.64
C ARG A 59 -7.98 -3.98 2.42
N ARG A 60 -6.69 -3.77 2.64
CA ARG A 60 -6.19 -2.57 3.31
C ARG A 60 -6.52 -1.32 2.50
N ALA A 61 -6.42 -1.39 1.18
CA ALA A 61 -6.79 -0.29 0.31
C ALA A 61 -8.26 0.09 0.48
N LYS A 62 -9.14 -0.90 0.50
CA LYS A 62 -10.57 -0.67 0.70
C LYS A 62 -10.87 -0.02 2.04
N HIS A 63 -10.20 -0.45 3.10
CA HIS A 63 -10.35 0.17 4.42
C HIS A 63 -9.85 1.60 4.44
N ALA A 64 -8.75 1.87 3.80
CA ALA A 64 -8.16 3.21 3.75
C ALA A 64 -9.02 4.19 2.96
N GLU A 65 -9.81 3.71 2.01
CA GLU A 65 -10.66 4.53 1.14
C GLU A 65 -12.04 4.83 1.73
N ARG A 66 -12.41 4.22 2.81
CA ARG A 66 -13.71 4.48 3.44
C ARG A 66 -13.78 5.80 4.17
#